data_def463f707b7fc917663aff728dbbbfc
#
_entry.id   def463f707b7fc917663aff728dbbbfc
#
_cell.length_a   1.000
_cell.length_b   1.000
_cell.length_c   1.000
_cell.angle_alpha   90.00
_cell.angle_beta   90.00
_cell.angle_gamma   90.00
#
_symmetry.space_group_name_H-M   'P 1'
#
loop_
_entity.id
_entity.type
_entity.pdbx_description
1 polymer ?
#
loop_
_entity_poly.entity_id
_entity_poly.type
_entity_poly.pdbx_seq_one_letter_code
_entity_poly.pdbx_strand_id
1 'polypeptide(L)'
;MATEIVERRFRVTIDMVVKVGLLRYRDHLQLGEIQTFLKCSSAKIDFPVSTIGMISKRFLEYCKFLHEKYEYKIREDIDANGGFVLHFDGTTEKKSGAIDFVIMDSLSNHILISEMIESESYAEVTKMLRKIKLKYGCPLTTVSDLKPGFLSASEDTFDNKVPHKFCDYHFLRTFKNDFIPDHSFIKTRLCKTWKITTGLQKQLKFIEQIDKIEKKGLKDFKDIEQYWKDSKNVQETYRLVLLWILKFKQSSSGKGIPFDLPYLDLYDRLIQGKKLIKMIFTEVDDSNKRYYCDFESLIEKMDNTRYWSAKFRKSIRMLRFSRKWFNKLRGVLLLGSLQDDQDPLAPLSKRYQLTEEEAKAIPKNLKNFLKEIEKEISSCKNSEKTKFLIRLKNQTNKYQHNLKIPLIVLPVAGVNKTIIPSRTNNCLECFFRLIMASIRRNTGRSALTKEFPSVGALLP
;
A
#
# COMPACT_ATOMS: atom_id res chain seq x y z
N MET A 1 -0.76 -13.25 -48.50
CA MET A 1 -2.15 -13.55 -48.16
C MET A 1 -2.17 -14.09 -46.72
N ALA A 2 -2.60 -13.28 -45.79
CA ALA A 2 -2.86 -13.77 -44.44
C ALA A 2 -4.12 -14.63 -44.54
N THR A 3 -3.98 -15.95 -44.32
CA THR A 3 -5.11 -16.84 -44.20
C THR A 3 -5.88 -16.45 -42.95
N GLU A 4 -7.05 -15.85 -43.13
CA GLU A 4 -7.98 -15.58 -42.05
C GLU A 4 -8.38 -16.89 -41.38
N ILE A 5 -7.76 -17.23 -40.26
CA ILE A 5 -8.08 -18.42 -39.51
C ILE A 5 -9.36 -18.15 -38.74
N VAL A 6 -10.42 -18.92 -39.09
CA VAL A 6 -11.71 -18.87 -38.38
C VAL A 6 -11.86 -20.19 -37.61
N GLU A 7 -12.19 -20.07 -36.33
CA GLU A 7 -12.46 -21.24 -35.51
C GLU A 7 -13.74 -21.96 -35.99
N ARG A 8 -13.73 -23.31 -35.95
CA ARG A 8 -14.89 -24.12 -36.36
C ARG A 8 -16.15 -23.68 -35.58
N ARG A 9 -17.20 -23.32 -36.31
CA ARG A 9 -18.47 -22.78 -35.80
C ARG A 9 -18.44 -21.36 -35.24
N PHE A 10 -17.34 -20.62 -35.40
CA PHE A 10 -17.25 -19.22 -35.03
C PHE A 10 -17.11 -18.35 -36.27
N ARG A 11 -18.04 -17.41 -36.50
CA ARG A 11 -18.11 -16.61 -37.75
C ARG A 11 -17.21 -15.36 -37.72
N VAL A 12 -16.22 -15.31 -36.81
CA VAL A 12 -15.34 -14.16 -36.61
C VAL A 12 -13.90 -14.64 -36.69
N THR A 13 -13.06 -13.92 -37.42
CA THR A 13 -11.63 -14.26 -37.53
C THR A 13 -10.89 -14.06 -36.23
N ILE A 14 -9.79 -14.77 -36.04
CA ILE A 14 -8.92 -14.61 -34.86
C ILE A 14 -8.42 -13.17 -34.75
N ASP A 15 -8.04 -12.53 -35.88
CA ASP A 15 -7.61 -11.11 -35.89
C ASP A 15 -8.67 -10.18 -35.33
N MET A 16 -9.95 -10.43 -35.63
CA MET A 16 -11.05 -9.65 -35.09
C MET A 16 -11.23 -9.89 -33.57
N VAL A 17 -11.05 -11.15 -33.11
CA VAL A 17 -11.07 -11.47 -31.68
C VAL A 17 -9.96 -10.73 -30.97
N VAL A 18 -8.75 -10.73 -31.51
CA VAL A 18 -7.59 -10.01 -30.96
C VAL A 18 -7.86 -8.50 -30.95
N LYS A 19 -8.35 -7.93 -32.07
CA LYS A 19 -8.66 -6.50 -32.17
C LYS A 19 -9.69 -6.07 -31.12
N VAL A 20 -10.79 -6.76 -31.01
CA VAL A 20 -11.84 -6.48 -30.00
C VAL A 20 -11.31 -6.65 -28.59
N GLY A 21 -10.53 -7.70 -28.34
CA GLY A 21 -9.91 -7.95 -27.04
C GLY A 21 -8.95 -6.84 -26.62
N LEU A 22 -8.07 -6.40 -27.52
CA LEU A 22 -7.13 -5.29 -27.23
C LEU A 22 -7.86 -3.98 -26.97
N LEU A 23 -8.86 -3.63 -27.81
CA LEU A 23 -9.70 -2.45 -27.57
C LEU A 23 -10.39 -2.52 -26.19
N ARG A 24 -10.84 -3.70 -25.78
CA ARG A 24 -11.54 -3.89 -24.50
C ARG A 24 -10.62 -3.86 -23.31
N TYR A 25 -9.55 -4.64 -23.31
CA TYR A 25 -8.75 -4.92 -22.13
C TYR A 25 -7.46 -4.11 -22.04
N ARG A 26 -6.87 -3.72 -23.17
CA ARG A 26 -5.69 -2.85 -23.20
C ARG A 26 -6.10 -1.37 -23.26
N ASP A 27 -7.00 -1.03 -24.19
CA ASP A 27 -7.39 0.37 -24.46
C ASP A 27 -8.59 0.79 -23.60
N HIS A 28 -9.18 -0.14 -22.84
CA HIS A 28 -10.27 0.07 -21.87
C HIS A 28 -11.57 0.65 -22.42
N LEU A 29 -11.88 0.40 -23.69
CA LEU A 29 -13.14 0.85 -24.29
C LEU A 29 -14.35 0.06 -23.79
N GLN A 30 -15.49 0.75 -23.63
CA GLN A 30 -16.77 0.09 -23.35
C GLN A 30 -17.29 -0.64 -24.59
N LEU A 31 -18.15 -1.65 -24.40
CA LEU A 31 -18.64 -2.46 -25.53
C LEU A 31 -19.34 -1.60 -26.60
N GLY A 32 -20.10 -0.57 -26.19
CA GLY A 32 -20.74 0.39 -27.14
C GLY A 32 -19.74 1.28 -27.87
N GLU A 33 -18.64 1.67 -27.21
CA GLU A 33 -17.56 2.44 -27.83
C GLU A 33 -16.81 1.59 -28.85
N ILE A 34 -16.57 0.30 -28.55
CA ILE A 34 -15.99 -0.65 -29.50
C ILE A 34 -16.91 -0.83 -30.70
N GLN A 35 -18.23 -0.93 -30.51
CA GLN A 35 -19.19 -0.97 -31.60
C GLN A 35 -19.05 0.25 -32.52
N THR A 36 -19.06 1.46 -31.94
CA THR A 36 -18.89 2.71 -32.66
C THR A 36 -17.56 2.75 -33.43
N PHE A 37 -16.47 2.34 -32.76
CA PHE A 37 -15.13 2.27 -33.37
C PHE A 37 -15.11 1.35 -34.59
N LEU A 38 -15.71 0.15 -34.51
CA LEU A 38 -15.75 -0.80 -35.61
C LEU A 38 -16.61 -0.30 -36.77
N LYS A 39 -17.75 0.35 -36.50
CA LYS A 39 -18.60 0.98 -37.50
C LYS A 39 -17.88 2.11 -38.26
N CYS A 40 -17.12 2.94 -37.56
CA CYS A 40 -16.36 4.04 -38.12
C CYS A 40 -15.04 3.63 -38.76
N SER A 41 -14.60 2.38 -38.57
CA SER A 41 -13.36 1.87 -39.17
C SER A 41 -13.53 1.63 -40.67
N SER A 42 -12.41 1.53 -41.40
CA SER A 42 -12.42 1.27 -42.85
C SER A 42 -13.21 -0.01 -43.22
N ALA A 43 -13.29 -0.98 -42.35
CA ALA A 43 -14.02 -2.22 -42.56
C ALA A 43 -15.54 -2.10 -42.33
N LYS A 44 -16.03 -0.99 -41.76
CA LYS A 44 -17.47 -0.70 -41.49
C LYS A 44 -18.25 -1.85 -40.88
N ILE A 45 -17.66 -2.51 -39.87
CA ILE A 45 -18.22 -3.70 -39.24
C ILE A 45 -19.26 -3.31 -38.20
N ASP A 46 -20.49 -3.77 -38.39
CA ASP A 46 -21.60 -3.55 -37.46
C ASP A 46 -21.96 -4.82 -36.69
N PHE A 47 -21.29 -5.04 -35.56
CA PHE A 47 -21.67 -6.09 -34.63
C PHE A 47 -22.59 -5.57 -33.53
N PRO A 48 -23.63 -6.33 -33.14
CA PRO A 48 -24.38 -6.03 -31.91
C PRO A 48 -23.45 -6.01 -30.68
N VAL A 49 -23.76 -5.17 -29.70
CA VAL A 49 -22.99 -5.07 -28.44
C VAL A 49 -22.84 -6.43 -27.72
N SER A 50 -23.87 -7.27 -27.79
CA SER A 50 -23.83 -8.63 -27.25
C SER A 50 -22.79 -9.52 -27.94
N THR A 51 -22.67 -9.42 -29.28
CA THR A 51 -21.65 -10.12 -30.06
C THR A 51 -20.25 -9.65 -29.70
N ILE A 52 -20.04 -8.33 -29.55
CA ILE A 52 -18.75 -7.77 -29.10
C ILE A 52 -18.41 -8.29 -27.71
N GLY A 53 -19.38 -8.38 -26.80
CA GLY A 53 -19.20 -8.99 -25.47
C GLY A 53 -18.79 -10.46 -25.54
N MET A 54 -19.36 -11.23 -26.45
CA MET A 54 -18.98 -12.63 -26.69
C MET A 54 -17.56 -12.76 -27.27
N ILE A 55 -17.23 -11.93 -28.26
CA ILE A 55 -15.89 -11.89 -28.86
C ILE A 55 -14.83 -11.53 -27.79
N SER A 56 -15.10 -10.52 -26.94
CA SER A 56 -14.16 -10.13 -25.89
C SER A 56 -13.93 -11.24 -24.85
N LYS A 57 -14.93 -12.04 -24.51
CA LYS A 57 -14.76 -13.22 -23.66
C LYS A 57 -13.90 -14.28 -24.35
N ARG A 58 -14.13 -14.52 -25.63
CA ARG A 58 -13.33 -15.46 -26.41
C ARG A 58 -11.84 -15.07 -26.46
N PHE A 59 -11.55 -13.77 -26.53
CA PHE A 59 -10.18 -13.27 -26.42
C PHE A 59 -9.52 -13.70 -25.09
N LEU A 60 -10.22 -13.59 -23.96
CA LEU A 60 -9.68 -14.04 -22.67
C LEU A 60 -9.42 -15.55 -22.62
N GLU A 61 -10.28 -16.35 -23.26
CA GLU A 61 -10.06 -17.80 -23.39
C GLU A 61 -8.79 -18.08 -24.20
N TYR A 62 -8.56 -17.34 -25.29
CA TYR A 62 -7.32 -17.46 -26.07
C TYR A 62 -6.09 -17.03 -25.27
N CYS A 63 -6.17 -15.96 -24.50
CA CYS A 63 -5.06 -15.54 -23.64
C CYS A 63 -4.70 -16.61 -22.61
N LYS A 64 -5.70 -17.24 -21.99
CA LYS A 64 -5.49 -18.38 -21.08
C LYS A 64 -4.81 -19.54 -21.80
N PHE A 65 -5.32 -19.95 -22.96
CA PHE A 65 -4.72 -20.99 -23.78
C PHE A 65 -3.28 -20.66 -24.20
N LEU A 66 -3.01 -19.42 -24.61
CA LEU A 66 -1.66 -18.98 -24.96
C LEU A 66 -0.72 -19.00 -23.75
N HIS A 67 -1.17 -18.58 -22.59
CA HIS A 67 -0.38 -18.66 -21.36
C HIS A 67 0.01 -20.12 -21.05
N GLU A 68 -0.93 -21.05 -21.18
CA GLU A 68 -0.66 -22.49 -21.00
C GLU A 68 0.29 -23.03 -22.09
N LYS A 69 0.06 -22.64 -23.35
CA LYS A 69 0.90 -23.08 -24.49
C LYS A 69 2.34 -22.58 -24.42
N TYR A 70 2.54 -21.36 -23.91
CA TYR A 70 3.85 -20.74 -23.79
C TYR A 70 4.50 -20.89 -22.40
N GLU A 71 3.98 -21.81 -21.58
CA GLU A 71 4.54 -22.14 -20.26
C GLU A 71 6.04 -22.49 -20.34
N TYR A 72 6.49 -23.09 -21.46
CA TYR A 72 7.91 -23.41 -21.69
C TYR A 72 8.82 -22.15 -21.65
N LYS A 73 8.34 -20.98 -22.13
CA LYS A 73 9.09 -19.73 -22.06
C LYS A 73 9.23 -19.25 -20.62
N ILE A 74 8.20 -19.42 -19.82
CA ILE A 74 8.27 -19.12 -18.38
C ILE A 74 9.33 -20.00 -17.72
N ARG A 75 9.41 -21.29 -18.11
CA ARG A 75 10.47 -22.19 -17.62
C ARG A 75 11.86 -21.76 -18.07
N GLU A 76 12.02 -21.37 -19.34
CA GLU A 76 13.28 -20.85 -19.87
C GLU A 76 13.75 -19.62 -19.07
N ASP A 77 12.86 -18.70 -18.74
CA ASP A 77 13.17 -17.52 -17.91
C ASP A 77 13.52 -17.90 -16.45
N ILE A 78 12.81 -18.88 -15.88
CA ILE A 78 13.12 -19.42 -14.55
C ILE A 78 14.51 -20.04 -14.54
N ASP A 79 14.85 -20.85 -15.54
CA ASP A 79 16.14 -21.50 -15.67
C ASP A 79 17.28 -20.48 -15.89
N ALA A 80 17.02 -19.47 -16.73
CA ALA A 80 17.98 -18.37 -16.97
C ALA A 80 18.25 -17.54 -15.70
N ASN A 81 17.27 -17.41 -14.82
CA ASN A 81 17.44 -16.75 -13.52
C ASN A 81 18.05 -17.66 -12.44
N GLY A 82 18.22 -18.96 -12.73
CA GLY A 82 18.70 -19.96 -11.78
C GLY A 82 17.64 -20.41 -10.77
N GLY A 83 16.37 -20.12 -11.03
CA GLY A 83 15.23 -20.46 -10.19
C GLY A 83 14.21 -19.31 -10.08
N PHE A 84 13.25 -19.43 -9.20
CA PHE A 84 12.18 -18.44 -9.02
C PHE A 84 11.88 -18.15 -7.56
N VAL A 85 11.37 -16.93 -7.29
CA VAL A 85 10.93 -16.48 -5.97
C VAL A 85 9.40 -16.37 -5.99
N LEU A 86 8.76 -17.23 -5.22
CA LEU A 86 7.32 -17.42 -5.25
C LEU A 86 6.60 -16.46 -4.32
N HIS A 87 5.82 -15.56 -4.88
CA HIS A 87 4.85 -14.75 -4.14
C HIS A 87 3.45 -15.28 -4.34
N PHE A 88 2.67 -15.37 -3.26
CA PHE A 88 1.27 -15.76 -3.37
C PHE A 88 0.39 -15.00 -2.37
N ASP A 89 -0.81 -14.67 -2.83
CA ASP A 89 -1.82 -13.96 -2.06
C ASP A 89 -3.19 -14.10 -2.74
N GLY A 90 -4.25 -13.84 -1.98
CA GLY A 90 -5.61 -13.80 -2.48
C GLY A 90 -6.25 -12.44 -2.28
N THR A 91 -7.01 -12.01 -3.26
CA THR A 91 -7.85 -10.82 -3.13
C THR A 91 -9.32 -11.19 -3.10
N THR A 92 -10.07 -10.60 -2.17
CA THR A 92 -11.50 -10.86 -2.00
C THR A 92 -12.32 -9.69 -2.49
N GLU A 93 -13.43 -10.00 -3.14
CA GLU A 93 -14.48 -9.03 -3.31
C GLU A 93 -15.42 -9.04 -2.10
N LYS A 94 -15.82 -7.83 -1.66
CA LYS A 94 -16.68 -7.66 -0.48
C LYS A 94 -18.08 -8.29 -0.60
N LYS A 95 -18.52 -8.68 -1.81
CA LYS A 95 -19.91 -9.12 -2.06
C LYS A 95 -20.05 -10.56 -2.54
N SER A 96 -19.03 -11.15 -3.17
CA SER A 96 -19.15 -12.49 -3.80
C SER A 96 -18.64 -13.62 -2.92
N GLY A 97 -17.82 -13.33 -1.92
CA GLY A 97 -17.12 -14.37 -1.13
C GLY A 97 -16.04 -15.13 -1.90
N ALA A 98 -16.00 -14.97 -3.22
CA ALA A 98 -14.98 -15.62 -4.05
C ALA A 98 -13.62 -14.90 -3.89
N ILE A 99 -12.55 -15.66 -3.94
CA ILE A 99 -11.18 -15.20 -3.79
C ILE A 99 -10.43 -15.48 -5.08
N ASP A 100 -9.87 -14.45 -5.68
CA ASP A 100 -8.87 -14.64 -6.73
C ASP A 100 -7.53 -14.86 -6.10
N PHE A 101 -6.99 -16.03 -6.25
CA PHE A 101 -5.69 -16.45 -5.73
C PHE A 101 -4.66 -16.37 -6.84
N VAL A 102 -3.61 -15.60 -6.60
CA VAL A 102 -2.55 -15.39 -7.59
C VAL A 102 -1.21 -15.84 -7.03
N ILE A 103 -0.46 -16.53 -7.86
CA ILE A 103 0.91 -16.95 -7.62
C ILE A 103 1.80 -16.35 -8.70
N MET A 104 2.86 -15.66 -8.29
CA MET A 104 3.75 -14.90 -9.15
C MET A 104 5.22 -15.22 -8.84
N ASP A 105 6.04 -15.30 -9.88
CA ASP A 105 7.49 -15.22 -9.72
C ASP A 105 7.95 -13.75 -9.73
N SER A 106 8.60 -13.32 -8.65
CA SER A 106 9.06 -11.93 -8.54
C SER A 106 10.41 -11.66 -9.22
N LEU A 107 11.11 -12.66 -9.69
CA LEU A 107 12.36 -12.46 -10.47
C LEU A 107 12.06 -12.14 -11.93
N SER A 108 11.13 -12.85 -12.53
CA SER A 108 10.70 -12.64 -13.91
C SER A 108 9.43 -11.77 -14.04
N ASN A 109 8.71 -11.54 -12.93
CA ASN A 109 7.37 -10.93 -12.87
C ASN A 109 6.28 -11.74 -13.60
N HIS A 110 6.50 -13.01 -13.87
CA HIS A 110 5.48 -13.87 -14.47
C HIS A 110 4.41 -14.28 -13.47
N ILE A 111 3.15 -14.20 -13.88
CA ILE A 111 2.03 -14.83 -13.18
C ILE A 111 2.06 -16.32 -13.51
N LEU A 112 2.31 -17.14 -12.50
CA LEU A 112 2.38 -18.61 -12.66
C LEU A 112 1.00 -19.26 -12.57
N ILE A 113 0.14 -18.76 -11.66
CA ILE A 113 -1.25 -19.17 -11.48
C ILE A 113 -2.10 -17.96 -11.13
N SER A 114 -3.31 -17.91 -11.71
CA SER A 114 -4.39 -17.01 -11.31
C SER A 114 -5.69 -17.82 -11.37
N GLU A 115 -6.24 -18.18 -10.22
CA GLU A 115 -7.44 -19.03 -10.11
C GLU A 115 -8.39 -18.53 -9.03
N MET A 116 -9.70 -18.72 -9.28
CA MET A 116 -10.73 -18.51 -8.28
C MET A 116 -10.76 -19.67 -7.30
N ILE A 117 -10.64 -19.38 -6.01
CA ILE A 117 -10.74 -20.36 -4.92
C ILE A 117 -11.88 -19.98 -3.97
N GLU A 118 -12.41 -20.96 -3.26
CA GLU A 118 -13.50 -20.73 -2.30
C GLU A 118 -13.01 -20.09 -1.00
N SER A 119 -11.80 -20.44 -0.58
CA SER A 119 -11.20 -19.94 0.65
C SER A 119 -9.67 -19.98 0.60
N GLU A 120 -9.02 -19.14 1.39
CA GLU A 120 -7.57 -19.19 1.61
C GLU A 120 -7.21 -20.21 2.70
N SER A 121 -7.91 -21.35 2.71
CA SER A 121 -7.63 -22.42 3.64
C SER A 121 -6.30 -23.13 3.30
N TYR A 122 -5.71 -23.78 4.29
CA TYR A 122 -4.54 -24.62 4.09
C TYR A 122 -4.70 -25.60 2.92
N ALA A 123 -5.86 -26.27 2.81
CA ALA A 123 -6.11 -27.27 1.78
C ALA A 123 -6.11 -26.67 0.35
N GLU A 124 -6.81 -25.56 0.15
CA GLU A 124 -6.86 -24.89 -1.15
C GLU A 124 -5.50 -24.31 -1.57
N VAL A 125 -4.80 -23.66 -0.63
CA VAL A 125 -3.46 -23.12 -0.89
C VAL A 125 -2.47 -24.24 -1.21
N THR A 126 -2.48 -25.34 -0.45
CA THR A 126 -1.63 -26.51 -0.72
C THR A 126 -1.89 -27.08 -2.11
N LYS A 127 -3.15 -27.16 -2.55
CA LYS A 127 -3.52 -27.60 -3.90
C LYS A 127 -2.89 -26.71 -4.99
N MET A 128 -2.92 -25.37 -4.79
CA MET A 128 -2.32 -24.43 -5.73
C MET A 128 -0.78 -24.54 -5.74
N LEU A 129 -0.15 -24.61 -4.58
CA LEU A 129 1.31 -24.76 -4.48
C LEU A 129 1.80 -26.10 -5.06
N ARG A 130 1.04 -27.19 -4.91
CA ARG A 130 1.36 -28.46 -5.56
C ARG A 130 1.33 -28.39 -7.09
N LYS A 131 0.39 -27.62 -7.68
CA LYS A 131 0.40 -27.35 -9.12
C LYS A 131 1.71 -26.65 -9.54
N ILE A 132 2.19 -25.68 -8.75
CA ILE A 132 3.48 -25.02 -9.00
C ILE A 132 4.63 -26.00 -8.91
N LYS A 133 4.70 -26.81 -7.83
CA LYS A 133 5.77 -27.81 -7.66
C LYS A 133 5.84 -28.79 -8.84
N LEU A 134 4.69 -29.23 -9.33
CA LEU A 134 4.61 -30.13 -10.49
C LEU A 134 5.04 -29.47 -11.81
N LYS A 135 4.71 -28.19 -11.99
CA LYS A 135 4.99 -27.46 -13.22
C LYS A 135 6.42 -26.89 -13.26
N TYR A 136 6.87 -26.27 -12.20
CA TYR A 136 8.11 -25.47 -12.17
C TYR A 136 9.15 -25.96 -11.15
N GLY A 137 8.84 -26.98 -10.36
CA GLY A 137 9.74 -27.46 -9.31
C GLY A 137 9.64 -26.66 -8.01
N CYS A 138 10.71 -26.71 -7.21
CA CYS A 138 10.78 -26.01 -5.94
C CYS A 138 11.28 -24.57 -6.14
N PRO A 139 10.63 -23.56 -5.55
CA PRO A 139 11.13 -22.19 -5.58
C PRO A 139 12.36 -22.03 -4.69
N LEU A 140 13.12 -20.98 -4.93
CA LEU A 140 14.26 -20.59 -4.12
C LEU A 140 13.81 -20.11 -2.72
N THR A 141 12.69 -19.44 -2.66
CA THR A 141 12.01 -19.02 -1.43
C THR A 141 10.55 -18.71 -1.73
N THR A 142 9.74 -18.72 -0.69
CA THR A 142 8.34 -18.29 -0.78
C THR A 142 8.10 -17.05 0.06
N VAL A 143 7.23 -16.16 -0.41
CA VAL A 143 6.82 -14.92 0.27
C VAL A 143 5.30 -14.85 0.31
N SER A 144 4.74 -14.65 1.49
CA SER A 144 3.28 -14.53 1.65
C SER A 144 2.88 -13.61 2.79
N ASP A 145 1.58 -13.42 2.93
CA ASP A 145 0.98 -12.81 4.11
C ASP A 145 1.06 -13.71 5.35
N LEU A 146 0.77 -13.13 6.53
CA LEU A 146 0.84 -13.83 7.81
C LEU A 146 -0.38 -14.73 8.08
N LYS A 147 -1.02 -15.27 7.05
CA LYS A 147 -2.13 -16.20 7.23
C LYS A 147 -1.59 -17.56 7.70
N PRO A 148 -2.15 -18.14 8.79
CA PRO A 148 -1.60 -19.39 9.35
C PRO A 148 -1.50 -20.53 8.33
N GLY A 149 -2.51 -20.69 7.48
CA GLY A 149 -2.53 -21.73 6.45
C GLY A 149 -1.46 -21.58 5.37
N PHE A 150 -0.96 -20.37 5.13
CA PHE A 150 0.02 -20.11 4.07
C PHE A 150 1.40 -20.67 4.38
N LEU A 151 1.86 -20.49 5.62
CA LEU A 151 3.14 -21.04 6.07
C LEU A 151 3.10 -22.58 6.02
N SER A 152 2.10 -23.20 6.66
CA SER A 152 1.99 -24.65 6.69
C SER A 152 1.83 -25.27 5.29
N ALA A 153 1.07 -24.62 4.41
CA ALA A 153 0.92 -25.08 3.02
C ALA A 153 2.25 -25.02 2.26
N SER A 154 3.06 -23.98 2.49
CA SER A 154 4.39 -23.85 1.90
C SER A 154 5.35 -24.91 2.43
N GLU A 155 5.43 -25.06 3.76
CA GLU A 155 6.29 -26.03 4.42
C GLU A 155 6.00 -27.46 3.97
N ASP A 156 4.73 -27.86 3.97
CA ASP A 156 4.32 -29.22 3.58
C ASP A 156 4.48 -29.47 2.06
N THR A 157 4.21 -28.45 1.23
CA THR A 157 4.36 -28.63 -0.22
C THR A 157 5.82 -28.77 -0.62
N PHE A 158 6.72 -28.03 -0.01
CA PHE A 158 8.12 -27.99 -0.38
C PHE A 158 9.05 -28.72 0.62
N ASP A 159 8.48 -29.64 1.41
CA ASP A 159 9.19 -30.56 2.31
C ASP A 159 10.10 -29.82 3.33
N ASN A 160 9.71 -28.66 3.79
CA ASN A 160 10.49 -27.77 4.68
C ASN A 160 11.90 -27.39 4.14
N LYS A 161 12.15 -27.61 2.84
CA LYS A 161 13.46 -27.29 2.22
C LYS A 161 13.54 -25.86 1.68
N VAL A 162 12.39 -25.23 1.48
CA VAL A 162 12.30 -23.89 0.90
C VAL A 162 12.07 -22.87 2.03
N PRO A 163 12.94 -21.86 2.18
CA PRO A 163 12.72 -20.80 3.17
C PRO A 163 11.42 -20.07 2.91
N HIS A 164 10.66 -19.80 3.98
CA HIS A 164 9.43 -19.01 3.89
C HIS A 164 9.62 -17.64 4.54
N LYS A 165 9.32 -16.57 3.82
CA LYS A 165 9.37 -15.18 4.26
C LYS A 165 7.96 -14.63 4.41
N PHE A 166 7.64 -14.03 5.56
CA PHE A 166 6.42 -13.23 5.68
C PHE A 166 6.62 -11.82 5.12
N CYS A 167 5.57 -11.30 4.52
CA CYS A 167 5.49 -9.91 4.08
C CYS A 167 5.67 -8.95 5.26
N ASP A 168 6.76 -8.16 5.25
CA ASP A 168 7.07 -7.21 6.32
C ASP A 168 5.97 -6.16 6.51
N TYR A 169 5.31 -5.76 5.44
CA TYR A 169 4.20 -4.80 5.50
C TYR A 169 3.01 -5.38 6.27
N HIS A 170 2.61 -6.62 5.96
CA HIS A 170 1.51 -7.29 6.65
C HIS A 170 1.85 -7.59 8.10
N PHE A 171 3.11 -7.95 8.41
CA PHE A 171 3.59 -8.06 9.78
C PHE A 171 3.39 -6.76 10.55
N LEU A 172 3.87 -5.64 10.03
CA LEU A 172 3.70 -4.34 10.69
C LEU A 172 2.22 -3.94 10.82
N ARG A 173 1.38 -4.31 9.87
CA ARG A 173 -0.06 -4.04 9.89
C ARG A 173 -0.80 -4.78 11.01
N THR A 174 -0.24 -5.86 11.57
CA THR A 174 -0.85 -6.58 12.72
C THR A 174 -1.00 -5.69 13.95
N PHE A 175 -0.20 -4.63 14.06
CA PHE A 175 -0.29 -3.67 15.17
C PHE A 175 -1.40 -2.63 15.01
N LYS A 176 -2.14 -2.64 13.90
CA LYS A 176 -3.20 -1.65 13.61
C LYS A 176 -4.18 -1.47 14.78
N ASN A 177 -4.60 -2.56 15.40
CA ASN A 177 -5.60 -2.53 16.46
C ASN A 177 -5.11 -1.87 17.75
N ASP A 178 -3.80 -1.75 17.97
CA ASP A 178 -3.22 -1.05 19.11
C ASP A 178 -3.32 0.48 18.98
N PHE A 179 -3.46 0.98 17.75
CA PHE A 179 -3.51 2.40 17.46
C PHE A 179 -4.94 2.93 17.26
N ILE A 180 -5.84 2.09 16.75
CA ILE A 180 -7.20 2.49 16.37
C ILE A 180 -7.97 3.16 17.51
N PRO A 181 -8.02 2.63 18.76
CA PRO A 181 -8.85 3.21 19.82
C PRO A 181 -8.47 4.65 20.10
N ASP A 182 -7.20 4.91 20.39
CA ASP A 182 -6.72 6.25 20.71
C ASP A 182 -6.79 7.20 19.51
N HIS A 183 -6.42 6.72 18.32
CA HIS A 183 -6.48 7.53 17.10
C HIS A 183 -7.93 7.93 16.74
N SER A 184 -8.89 7.00 16.85
CA SER A 184 -10.29 7.26 16.61
C SER A 184 -10.90 8.20 17.65
N PHE A 185 -10.48 8.07 18.92
CA PHE A 185 -10.87 8.98 19.96
C PHE A 185 -10.39 10.42 19.69
N ILE A 186 -9.10 10.59 19.34
CA ILE A 186 -8.54 11.90 18.98
C ILE A 186 -9.26 12.49 17.76
N LYS A 187 -9.49 11.70 16.71
CA LYS A 187 -10.26 12.11 15.53
C LYS A 187 -11.63 12.66 15.93
N THR A 188 -12.37 11.91 16.75
CA THR A 188 -13.70 12.27 17.17
C THR A 188 -13.69 13.58 17.97
N ARG A 189 -12.71 13.75 18.88
CA ARG A 189 -12.59 14.97 19.66
C ARG A 189 -12.23 16.18 18.80
N LEU A 190 -11.17 16.11 18.02
CA LEU A 190 -10.71 17.23 17.19
C LEU A 190 -11.73 17.64 16.12
N CYS A 191 -12.31 16.66 15.42
CA CYS A 191 -13.12 16.97 14.24
C CYS A 191 -14.63 17.05 14.52
N LYS A 192 -15.17 16.16 15.41
CA LYS A 192 -16.63 16.09 15.65
C LYS A 192 -17.05 16.90 16.88
N THR A 193 -16.39 16.70 18.02
CA THR A 193 -16.78 17.33 19.28
C THR A 193 -16.36 18.78 19.34
N TRP A 194 -15.10 19.09 19.12
CA TRP A 194 -14.56 20.44 19.20
C TRP A 194 -14.62 21.20 17.88
N LYS A 195 -14.89 20.49 16.76
CA LYS A 195 -15.03 21.07 15.42
C LYS A 195 -13.82 21.92 15.01
N ILE A 196 -12.61 21.54 15.46
CA ILE A 196 -11.37 22.32 15.22
C ILE A 196 -11.15 22.53 13.72
N THR A 197 -11.20 21.48 12.91
CA THR A 197 -10.99 21.59 11.47
C THR A 197 -12.01 22.50 10.80
N THR A 198 -13.27 22.43 11.20
CA THR A 198 -14.34 23.29 10.69
C THR A 198 -14.14 24.75 11.13
N GLY A 199 -13.70 24.97 12.37
CA GLY A 199 -13.38 26.30 12.89
C GLY A 199 -12.23 26.94 12.11
N LEU A 200 -11.12 26.19 11.91
CA LEU A 200 -9.97 26.67 11.11
C LEU A 200 -10.36 26.98 9.66
N GLN A 201 -11.21 26.16 9.05
CA GLN A 201 -11.71 26.39 7.69
C GLN A 201 -12.58 27.66 7.61
N LYS A 202 -13.41 27.94 8.65
CA LYS A 202 -14.16 29.19 8.74
C LYS A 202 -13.25 30.41 8.84
N GLN A 203 -12.24 30.35 9.72
CA GLN A 203 -11.26 31.44 9.85
C GLN A 203 -10.54 31.70 8.53
N LEU A 204 -10.13 30.65 7.84
CA LEU A 204 -9.44 30.78 6.56
C LEU A 204 -10.27 31.50 5.49
N LYS A 205 -11.60 31.30 5.48
CA LYS A 205 -12.52 31.97 4.53
C LYS A 205 -12.67 33.47 4.76
N PHE A 206 -12.40 33.96 5.96
CA PHE A 206 -12.46 35.40 6.29
C PHE A 206 -11.18 36.17 5.95
N ILE A 207 -10.12 35.44 5.59
CA ILE A 207 -8.84 36.07 5.20
C ILE A 207 -8.84 36.19 3.67
N GLU A 208 -8.57 37.40 3.14
CA GLU A 208 -8.48 37.63 1.70
C GLU A 208 -7.53 36.66 1.01
N GLN A 209 -7.88 36.23 -0.19
CA GLN A 209 -7.06 35.30 -0.96
C GLN A 209 -5.80 35.96 -1.47
N ILE A 210 -4.66 35.33 -1.21
CA ILE A 210 -3.36 35.77 -1.68
C ILE A 210 -2.82 34.72 -2.66
N ASP A 211 -3.24 34.84 -3.93
CA ASP A 211 -2.90 33.88 -4.98
C ASP A 211 -1.40 33.64 -5.20
N LYS A 212 -0.56 34.63 -4.85
CA LYS A 212 0.89 34.55 -5.07
C LYS A 212 1.63 33.60 -4.13
N ILE A 213 1.09 33.34 -2.92
CA ILE A 213 1.80 32.58 -1.88
C ILE A 213 1.51 31.07 -2.01
N GLU A 214 0.32 30.68 -2.40
CA GLU A 214 0.01 29.26 -2.67
C GLU A 214 0.89 28.68 -3.78
N LYS A 215 1.31 29.50 -4.74
CA LYS A 215 2.23 29.13 -5.84
C LYS A 215 3.70 29.00 -5.41
N LYS A 216 4.11 29.57 -4.27
CA LYS A 216 5.51 29.53 -3.79
C LYS A 216 5.91 28.24 -3.08
N GLY A 217 5.01 27.25 -2.97
CA GLY A 217 5.37 25.90 -2.54
C GLY A 217 5.95 25.80 -1.12
N LEU A 218 5.44 26.58 -0.17
CA LEU A 218 5.82 26.45 1.23
C LEU A 218 5.44 25.05 1.72
N LYS A 219 6.43 24.18 1.82
CA LYS A 219 6.24 22.75 2.14
C LYS A 219 6.33 22.52 3.64
N ASP A 220 7.22 23.22 4.31
CA ASP A 220 7.56 23.00 5.71
C ASP A 220 7.16 24.15 6.61
N PHE A 221 7.01 23.85 7.91
CA PHE A 221 6.72 24.85 8.92
C PHE A 221 7.87 25.88 9.09
N LYS A 222 9.11 25.47 8.89
CA LYS A 222 10.28 26.34 8.90
C LYS A 222 10.22 27.44 7.83
N ASP A 223 9.65 27.12 6.66
CA ASP A 223 9.46 28.11 5.60
C ASP A 223 8.47 29.20 6.03
N ILE A 224 7.45 28.84 6.83
CA ILE A 224 6.47 29.80 7.37
C ILE A 224 7.12 30.67 8.44
N GLU A 225 7.95 30.07 9.31
CA GLU A 225 8.72 30.83 10.31
C GLU A 225 9.70 31.81 9.66
N GLN A 226 10.36 31.39 8.58
CA GLN A 226 11.25 32.25 7.80
C GLN A 226 10.47 33.38 7.11
N TYR A 227 9.33 33.03 6.49
CA TYR A 227 8.46 34.02 5.86
C TYR A 227 8.02 35.11 6.83
N TRP A 228 7.65 34.73 8.07
CA TRP A 228 7.34 35.72 9.14
C TRP A 228 8.49 36.66 9.42
N LYS A 229 9.70 36.15 9.54
CA LYS A 229 10.90 36.97 9.81
C LYS A 229 11.15 37.98 8.71
N ASP A 230 10.93 37.59 7.46
CA ASP A 230 11.25 38.40 6.28
C ASP A 230 10.15 39.42 5.95
N SER A 231 8.87 39.03 6.07
CA SER A 231 7.75 39.86 5.60
C SER A 231 7.08 40.67 6.71
N LYS A 232 7.10 40.18 7.96
CA LYS A 232 6.31 40.70 9.09
C LYS A 232 4.83 40.89 8.80
N ASN A 233 4.31 40.20 7.77
CA ASN A 233 2.91 40.28 7.38
C ASN A 233 2.07 39.28 8.20
N VAL A 234 1.30 39.83 9.16
CA VAL A 234 0.49 39.04 10.12
C VAL A 234 -0.57 38.22 9.43
N GLN A 235 -1.35 38.85 8.53
CA GLN A 235 -2.50 38.16 7.88
C GLN A 235 -2.04 37.03 7.00
N GLU A 236 -1.01 37.25 6.19
CA GLU A 236 -0.45 36.23 5.31
C GLU A 236 0.16 35.07 6.12
N THR A 237 0.95 35.38 7.13
CA THR A 237 1.57 34.35 7.98
C THR A 237 0.51 33.51 8.70
N TYR A 238 -0.52 34.19 9.25
CA TYR A 238 -1.62 33.51 9.91
C TYR A 238 -2.35 32.57 8.94
N ARG A 239 -2.66 33.04 7.73
CA ARG A 239 -3.25 32.21 6.66
C ARG A 239 -2.38 30.99 6.34
N LEU A 240 -1.08 31.17 6.15
CA LEU A 240 -0.14 30.09 5.89
C LEU A 240 -0.13 29.05 7.00
N VAL A 241 -0.16 29.47 8.26
CA VAL A 241 -0.25 28.56 9.42
C VAL A 241 -1.54 27.74 9.36
N LEU A 242 -2.69 28.37 9.09
CA LEU A 242 -3.97 27.68 8.99
C LEU A 242 -3.97 26.65 7.85
N LEU A 243 -3.47 27.03 6.66
CA LEU A 243 -3.33 26.13 5.51
C LEU A 243 -2.43 24.94 5.82
N TRP A 244 -1.28 25.18 6.45
CA TRP A 244 -0.34 24.14 6.83
C TRP A 244 -0.96 23.16 7.83
N ILE A 245 -1.70 23.65 8.82
CA ILE A 245 -2.42 22.79 9.77
C ILE A 245 -3.46 21.94 9.04
N LEU A 246 -4.26 22.54 8.15
CA LEU A 246 -5.33 21.86 7.43
C LEU A 246 -4.80 20.83 6.40
N LYS A 247 -3.56 21.00 5.93
CA LYS A 247 -2.88 20.05 5.04
C LYS A 247 -2.32 18.80 5.76
N PHE A 248 -2.70 18.53 7.00
CA PHE A 248 -2.18 17.43 7.82
C PHE A 248 -2.33 16.02 7.19
N LYS A 249 -3.28 15.82 6.27
CA LYS A 249 -3.44 14.54 5.56
C LYS A 249 -2.51 14.36 4.36
N GLN A 250 -1.90 15.44 3.87
CA GLN A 250 -1.03 15.36 2.69
C GLN A 250 0.32 14.67 2.98
N SER A 251 0.73 14.62 4.25
CA SER A 251 1.90 13.87 4.70
C SER A 251 1.64 12.36 4.89
N SER A 252 0.42 11.89 4.61
CA SER A 252 0.06 10.48 4.73
C SER A 252 0.67 9.67 3.61
N SER A 253 1.25 8.52 3.94
CA SER A 253 1.79 7.56 2.96
C SER A 253 0.70 6.82 2.17
N GLY A 254 -0.58 7.00 2.52
CA GLY A 254 -1.70 6.25 1.97
C GLY A 254 -1.83 4.82 2.51
N LYS A 255 -0.90 4.35 3.34
CA LYS A 255 -0.91 2.99 3.90
C LYS A 255 -1.86 2.84 5.09
N GLY A 256 -2.31 3.96 5.65
CA GLY A 256 -3.23 3.99 6.80
C GLY A 256 -2.58 3.56 8.12
N ILE A 257 -3.41 3.32 9.15
CA ILE A 257 -2.95 2.93 10.49
C ILE A 257 -2.30 1.53 10.43
N PRO A 258 -1.15 1.32 11.08
CA PRO A 258 -0.41 2.17 12.02
C PRO A 258 0.66 3.07 11.37
N PHE A 259 0.83 3.03 10.06
CA PHE A 259 1.86 3.79 9.34
C PHE A 259 1.58 5.28 9.36
N ASP A 260 0.33 5.67 9.19
CA ASP A 260 -0.16 7.04 9.14
C ASP A 260 -1.08 7.34 10.33
N LEU A 261 -0.78 8.39 11.06
CA LEU A 261 -1.57 8.85 12.20
C LEU A 261 -2.02 10.31 11.99
N PRO A 262 -2.84 10.58 10.96
CA PRO A 262 -3.12 11.95 10.53
C PRO A 262 -3.73 12.83 11.63
N TYR A 263 -4.49 12.29 12.57
CA TYR A 263 -5.07 13.10 13.64
C TYR A 263 -4.12 13.36 14.81
N LEU A 264 -3.08 12.55 14.98
CA LEU A 264 -1.94 12.87 15.83
C LEU A 264 -1.11 13.99 15.19
N ASP A 265 -0.90 13.90 13.87
CA ASP A 265 -0.18 14.92 13.12
C ASP A 265 -0.95 16.26 13.10
N LEU A 266 -2.29 16.23 12.99
CA LEU A 266 -3.14 17.41 13.16
C LEU A 266 -2.92 18.07 14.54
N TYR A 267 -2.94 17.26 15.60
CA TYR A 267 -2.69 17.76 16.94
C TYR A 267 -1.28 18.39 17.09
N ASP A 268 -0.26 17.72 16.58
CA ASP A 268 1.12 18.20 16.63
C ASP A 268 1.26 19.54 15.87
N ARG A 269 0.63 19.66 14.69
CA ARG A 269 0.58 20.89 13.90
C ARG A 269 -0.19 22.01 14.61
N LEU A 270 -1.29 21.71 15.29
CA LEU A 270 -2.03 22.68 16.09
C LEU A 270 -1.17 23.28 17.21
N ILE A 271 -0.44 22.44 17.94
CA ILE A 271 0.45 22.89 19.02
C ILE A 271 1.63 23.73 18.46
N GLN A 272 2.19 23.31 17.34
CA GLN A 272 3.27 24.05 16.69
C GLN A 272 2.78 25.39 16.13
N GLY A 273 1.61 25.40 15.46
CA GLY A 273 0.98 26.64 14.98
C GLY A 273 0.63 27.59 16.12
N LYS A 274 0.12 27.09 17.26
CA LYS A 274 -0.15 27.91 18.45
C LYS A 274 1.09 28.66 18.92
N LYS A 275 2.26 28.02 18.95
CA LYS A 275 3.51 28.64 19.36
C LYS A 275 3.89 29.81 18.44
N LEU A 276 3.84 29.60 17.13
CA LEU A 276 4.17 30.63 16.15
C LEU A 276 3.17 31.77 16.18
N ILE A 277 1.87 31.48 16.20
CA ILE A 277 0.82 32.49 16.29
C ILE A 277 1.01 33.36 17.57
N LYS A 278 1.25 32.71 18.72
CA LYS A 278 1.51 33.44 19.96
C LYS A 278 2.72 34.38 19.82
N MET A 279 3.81 33.92 19.24
CA MET A 279 5.01 34.73 19.00
C MET A 279 4.70 35.91 18.09
N ILE A 280 4.01 35.73 16.99
CA ILE A 280 3.59 36.78 16.06
C ILE A 280 2.81 37.86 16.80
N PHE A 281 1.81 37.46 17.57
CA PHE A 281 0.91 38.39 18.26
C PHE A 281 1.49 39.06 19.51
N THR A 282 2.67 38.64 19.99
CA THR A 282 3.43 39.41 20.98
C THR A 282 4.22 40.57 20.36
N GLU A 283 4.42 40.53 19.02
CA GLU A 283 5.21 41.52 18.29
C GLU A 283 4.34 42.56 17.53
N VAL A 284 3.00 42.46 17.59
CA VAL A 284 2.10 43.29 16.77
C VAL A 284 1.04 44.04 17.59
N ASP A 285 0.47 45.09 16.97
CA ASP A 285 -0.55 45.96 17.54
C ASP A 285 -1.91 45.26 17.77
N ASP A 286 -2.73 45.90 18.63
CA ASP A 286 -4.04 45.38 19.06
C ASP A 286 -5.03 45.10 17.92
N SER A 287 -4.92 45.79 16.77
CA SER A 287 -5.81 45.59 15.62
C SER A 287 -5.79 44.16 15.06
N ASN A 288 -4.68 43.46 15.19
CA ASN A 288 -4.50 42.08 14.69
C ASN A 288 -4.76 41.01 15.76
N LYS A 289 -4.96 41.37 17.02
CA LYS A 289 -5.20 40.42 18.12
C LYS A 289 -6.44 39.57 17.96
N ARG A 290 -7.43 40.02 17.17
CA ARG A 290 -8.65 39.26 16.85
C ARG A 290 -8.34 37.88 16.31
N TYR A 291 -7.42 37.74 15.36
CA TYR A 291 -7.05 36.43 14.77
C TYR A 291 -6.48 35.48 15.82
N TYR A 292 -5.68 36.03 16.76
CA TYR A 292 -5.16 35.22 17.86
C TYR A 292 -6.28 34.72 18.77
N CYS A 293 -7.16 35.61 19.22
CA CYS A 293 -8.31 35.22 20.08
C CYS A 293 -9.20 34.16 19.44
N ASP A 294 -9.47 34.29 18.15
CA ASP A 294 -10.26 33.29 17.39
C ASP A 294 -9.56 31.92 17.35
N PHE A 295 -8.27 31.90 17.12
CA PHE A 295 -7.48 30.66 17.10
C PHE A 295 -7.36 30.07 18.51
N GLU A 296 -7.04 30.91 19.51
CA GLU A 296 -6.90 30.49 20.90
C GLU A 296 -8.21 29.88 21.43
N SER A 297 -9.35 30.54 21.15
CA SER A 297 -10.68 30.03 21.51
C SER A 297 -10.97 28.62 20.94
N LEU A 298 -10.46 28.31 19.75
CA LEU A 298 -10.59 26.96 19.20
C LEU A 298 -9.72 25.95 19.95
N ILE A 299 -8.51 26.36 20.32
CA ILE A 299 -7.54 25.48 21.00
C ILE A 299 -7.88 25.28 22.47
N GLU A 300 -8.40 26.31 23.15
CA GLU A 300 -8.89 26.19 24.53
C GLU A 300 -9.97 25.12 24.72
N LYS A 301 -10.77 24.86 23.68
CA LYS A 301 -11.72 23.73 23.72
C LYS A 301 -11.05 22.39 24.01
N MET A 302 -9.77 22.25 23.73
CA MET A 302 -9.00 21.03 24.07
C MET A 302 -8.65 20.97 25.55
N ASP A 303 -8.65 22.11 26.25
CA ASP A 303 -8.21 22.23 27.65
C ASP A 303 -9.37 22.43 28.65
N ASN A 304 -10.54 22.87 28.19
CA ASN A 304 -11.64 23.42 29.02
C ASN A 304 -12.50 22.41 29.80
N THR A 305 -12.32 21.09 29.65
CA THR A 305 -13.03 20.11 30.46
C THR A 305 -12.08 19.14 31.16
N ARG A 306 -11.96 19.28 32.47
CA ARG A 306 -10.94 18.57 33.31
C ARG A 306 -10.85 17.07 33.06
N TYR A 307 -11.96 16.38 32.91
CA TYR A 307 -11.99 14.94 32.66
C TYR A 307 -11.59 14.57 31.22
N TRP A 308 -12.16 15.26 30.25
CA TRP A 308 -11.94 14.97 28.84
C TRP A 308 -10.55 15.38 28.38
N SER A 309 -10.00 16.48 28.89
CA SER A 309 -8.65 16.90 28.59
C SER A 309 -7.59 15.92 29.16
N ALA A 310 -7.83 15.33 30.33
CA ALA A 310 -6.93 14.30 30.91
C ALA A 310 -6.89 13.04 30.04
N LYS A 311 -8.05 12.51 29.62
CA LYS A 311 -8.14 11.35 28.72
C LYS A 311 -7.53 11.65 27.35
N PHE A 312 -7.79 12.84 26.78
CA PHE A 312 -7.25 13.24 25.50
C PHE A 312 -5.71 13.30 25.54
N ARG A 313 -5.15 13.97 26.57
CA ARG A 313 -3.68 13.99 26.76
C ARG A 313 -3.09 12.61 26.99
N LYS A 314 -3.82 11.70 27.65
CA LYS A 314 -3.42 10.30 27.82
C LYS A 314 -3.32 9.60 26.46
N SER A 315 -4.35 9.72 25.62
CA SER A 315 -4.40 9.12 24.27
C SER A 315 -3.28 9.67 23.37
N ILE A 316 -3.01 10.99 23.41
CA ILE A 316 -1.89 11.60 22.68
C ILE A 316 -0.55 10.98 23.12
N ARG A 317 -0.32 10.91 24.44
CA ARG A 317 0.92 10.32 25.00
C ARG A 317 1.07 8.85 24.61
N MET A 318 -0.02 8.10 24.63
CA MET A 318 -0.01 6.67 24.25
C MET A 318 0.30 6.50 22.75
N LEU A 319 -0.36 7.26 21.86
CA LEU A 319 -0.06 7.18 20.42
C LEU A 319 1.37 7.60 20.08
N ARG A 320 1.89 8.66 20.72
CA ARG A 320 3.30 9.06 20.53
C ARG A 320 4.26 7.97 20.97
N PHE A 321 3.98 7.35 22.11
CA PHE A 321 4.78 6.22 22.62
C PHE A 321 4.73 5.03 21.67
N SER A 322 3.53 4.62 21.25
CA SER A 322 3.36 3.50 20.32
C SER A 322 3.99 3.78 18.96
N ARG A 323 3.85 5.01 18.42
CA ARG A 323 4.50 5.44 17.17
C ARG A 323 6.02 5.37 17.27
N LYS A 324 6.60 5.80 18.39
CA LYS A 324 8.06 5.72 18.62
C LYS A 324 8.56 4.28 18.49
N TRP A 325 7.95 3.34 19.19
CA TRP A 325 8.35 1.93 19.17
C TRP A 325 8.04 1.24 17.86
N PHE A 326 6.92 1.56 17.25
CA PHE A 326 6.56 1.07 15.92
C PHE A 326 7.55 1.55 14.84
N ASN A 327 7.92 2.83 14.83
CA ASN A 327 8.90 3.35 13.90
C ASN A 327 10.30 2.75 14.14
N LYS A 328 10.63 2.46 15.40
CA LYS A 328 11.87 1.77 15.73
C LYS A 328 11.88 0.35 15.14
N LEU A 329 10.79 -0.40 15.25
CA LEU A 329 10.65 -1.71 14.60
C LEU A 329 10.76 -1.59 13.07
N ARG A 330 10.15 -0.57 12.47
CA ARG A 330 10.30 -0.30 11.02
C ARG A 330 11.77 -0.05 10.65
N GLY A 331 12.48 0.73 11.45
CA GLY A 331 13.91 0.99 11.25
C GLY A 331 14.75 -0.28 11.36
N VAL A 332 14.45 -1.16 12.32
CA VAL A 332 15.10 -2.47 12.48
C VAL A 332 14.91 -3.36 11.27
N LEU A 333 13.73 -3.31 10.65
CA LEU A 333 13.42 -4.01 9.41
C LEU A 333 13.89 -3.25 8.17
N LEU A 334 14.57 -2.12 8.33
CA LEU A 334 15.03 -1.23 7.24
C LEU A 334 13.88 -0.78 6.31
N LEU A 335 12.67 -0.70 6.85
CA LEU A 335 11.51 -0.13 6.20
C LEU A 335 11.39 1.34 6.59
N GLY A 336 12.29 2.18 6.11
CA GLY A 336 12.39 3.60 6.42
C GLY A 336 11.08 4.37 6.26
N SER A 337 11.00 5.59 6.75
CA SER A 337 9.90 6.47 6.44
C SER A 337 9.93 6.73 4.93
N LEU A 338 8.81 6.63 4.26
CA LEU A 338 8.67 6.95 2.82
C LEU A 338 8.96 8.43 2.51
N GLN A 339 9.40 9.19 3.50
CA GLN A 339 9.75 10.61 3.42
C GLN A 339 11.22 10.85 3.10
N ASP A 340 12.08 9.81 3.20
CA ASP A 340 13.49 9.95 2.86
C ASP A 340 13.67 9.82 1.35
N ASP A 341 13.81 10.95 0.69
CA ASP A 341 14.47 11.28 -0.59
C ASP A 341 14.38 10.32 -1.79
N GLN A 342 13.42 9.42 -1.83
CA GLN A 342 13.28 8.52 -2.97
C GLN A 342 12.24 9.05 -3.95
N ASP A 343 12.68 9.25 -5.17
CA ASP A 343 11.82 9.62 -6.31
C ASP A 343 10.51 8.81 -6.30
N PRO A 344 9.35 9.47 -6.13
CA PRO A 344 8.07 8.78 -6.15
C PRO A 344 7.77 8.06 -7.48
N LEU A 345 8.50 8.39 -8.55
CA LEU A 345 8.40 7.79 -9.87
C LEU A 345 9.37 6.63 -10.10
N ALA A 346 10.33 6.38 -9.19
CA ALA A 346 11.24 5.26 -9.35
C ALA A 346 10.48 3.92 -9.28
N PRO A 347 10.83 2.94 -10.12
CA PRO A 347 10.24 1.60 -10.08
C PRO A 347 10.30 1.01 -8.66
N LEU A 348 9.21 0.41 -8.20
CA LEU A 348 9.09 -0.15 -6.85
C LEU A 348 10.22 -1.14 -6.51
N SER A 349 10.70 -1.88 -7.50
CA SER A 349 11.85 -2.78 -7.39
C SER A 349 13.14 -2.07 -6.96
N LYS A 350 13.38 -0.83 -7.40
CA LYS A 350 14.57 -0.06 -7.02
C LYS A 350 14.47 0.60 -5.65
N ARG A 351 13.26 0.87 -5.15
CA ARG A 351 13.04 1.56 -3.87
C ARG A 351 13.26 0.70 -2.63
N TYR A 352 13.15 -0.62 -2.78
CA TYR A 352 13.11 -1.57 -1.66
C TYR A 352 14.15 -2.67 -1.76
N GLN A 353 15.07 -2.58 -2.74
CA GLN A 353 16.20 -3.51 -2.81
C GLN A 353 17.17 -3.21 -1.66
N LEU A 354 17.39 -4.20 -0.82
CA LEU A 354 18.42 -4.16 0.20
C LEU A 354 19.76 -4.57 -0.40
N THR A 355 20.84 -4.07 0.19
CA THR A 355 22.16 -4.67 -0.02
C THR A 355 22.26 -5.98 0.76
N GLU A 356 23.27 -6.77 0.43
CA GLU A 356 23.54 -8.04 1.13
C GLU A 356 23.87 -7.80 2.61
N GLU A 357 24.65 -6.74 2.91
CA GLU A 357 25.01 -6.33 4.26
C GLU A 357 23.79 -5.91 5.07
N GLU A 358 22.90 -5.15 4.46
CA GLU A 358 21.64 -4.74 5.09
C GLU A 358 20.75 -5.95 5.41
N ALA A 359 20.62 -6.89 4.48
CA ALA A 359 19.87 -8.12 4.70
C ALA A 359 20.45 -8.97 5.84
N LYS A 360 21.79 -9.09 5.90
CA LYS A 360 22.53 -9.78 6.98
C LYS A 360 22.38 -9.08 8.33
N ALA A 361 22.17 -7.77 8.35
CA ALA A 361 22.06 -7.00 9.59
C ALA A 361 20.71 -7.17 10.28
N ILE A 362 19.61 -7.46 9.55
CA ILE A 362 18.25 -7.55 10.10
C ILE A 362 18.13 -8.50 11.30
N PRO A 363 18.65 -9.75 11.29
CA PRO A 363 18.55 -10.65 12.41
C PRO A 363 19.22 -10.11 13.70
N LYS A 364 20.38 -9.47 13.55
CA LYS A 364 21.10 -8.83 14.66
C LYS A 364 20.31 -7.65 15.22
N ASN A 365 19.76 -6.82 14.32
CA ASN A 365 18.96 -5.66 14.68
C ASN A 365 17.69 -6.07 15.42
N LEU A 366 16.98 -7.14 14.96
CA LEU A 366 15.81 -7.70 15.65
C LEU A 366 16.17 -8.19 17.06
N LYS A 367 17.28 -8.90 17.21
CA LYS A 367 17.74 -9.38 18.54
C LYS A 367 18.04 -8.20 19.48
N ASN A 368 18.68 -7.15 19.00
CA ASN A 368 18.97 -5.96 19.79
C ASN A 368 17.68 -5.23 20.18
N PHE A 369 16.75 -5.08 19.24
CA PHE A 369 15.44 -4.48 19.47
C PHE A 369 14.66 -5.22 20.57
N LEU A 370 14.64 -6.55 20.54
CA LEU A 370 13.97 -7.37 21.58
C LEU A 370 14.57 -7.15 22.95
N LYS A 371 15.90 -7.09 23.08
CA LYS A 371 16.58 -6.78 24.34
C LYS A 371 16.22 -5.39 24.87
N GLU A 372 16.07 -4.44 23.97
CA GLU A 372 15.71 -3.06 24.30
C GLU A 372 14.25 -2.96 24.79
N ILE A 373 13.33 -3.66 24.14
CA ILE A 373 11.94 -3.79 24.63
C ILE A 373 11.90 -4.39 26.02
N GLU A 374 12.69 -5.43 26.31
CA GLU A 374 12.76 -6.07 27.63
C GLU A 374 13.20 -5.09 28.71
N LYS A 375 14.22 -4.29 28.45
CA LYS A 375 14.67 -3.23 29.36
C LYS A 375 13.57 -2.20 29.61
N GLU A 376 12.89 -1.77 28.56
CA GLU A 376 11.79 -0.80 28.69
C GLU A 376 10.61 -1.38 29.46
N ILE A 377 10.25 -2.66 29.24
CA ILE A 377 9.20 -3.36 30.02
C ILE A 377 9.55 -3.35 31.50
N SER A 378 10.80 -3.69 31.85
CA SER A 378 11.25 -3.77 33.23
C SER A 378 11.23 -2.42 33.95
N SER A 379 11.42 -1.32 33.22
CA SER A 379 11.44 0.05 33.80
C SER A 379 10.09 0.76 33.71
N CYS A 380 9.17 0.28 32.89
CA CYS A 380 7.91 0.97 32.60
C CYS A 380 6.86 0.72 33.71
N LYS A 381 6.53 1.79 34.47
CA LYS A 381 5.47 1.76 35.49
C LYS A 381 4.04 1.86 34.93
N ASN A 382 3.88 2.19 33.66
CA ASN A 382 2.56 2.41 33.05
C ASN A 382 2.02 1.12 32.41
N SER A 383 0.95 0.56 32.97
CA SER A 383 0.39 -0.73 32.55
C SER A 383 -0.04 -0.78 31.07
N GLU A 384 -0.56 0.32 30.50
CA GLU A 384 -0.98 0.33 29.09
C GLU A 384 0.22 0.33 28.12
N LYS A 385 1.26 1.11 28.45
CA LYS A 385 2.52 1.08 27.70
C LYS A 385 3.17 -0.29 27.78
N THR A 386 3.20 -0.88 28.97
CA THR A 386 3.75 -2.23 29.19
C THR A 386 2.98 -3.27 28.39
N LYS A 387 1.64 -3.23 28.35
CA LYS A 387 0.83 -4.14 27.52
C LYS A 387 1.17 -4.02 26.03
N PHE A 388 1.33 -2.80 25.53
CA PHE A 388 1.74 -2.58 24.14
C PHE A 388 3.13 -3.17 23.85
N LEU A 389 4.12 -2.93 24.72
CA LEU A 389 5.48 -3.46 24.59
C LEU A 389 5.50 -5.00 24.63
N ILE A 390 4.77 -5.62 25.56
CA ILE A 390 4.64 -7.08 25.63
C ILE A 390 4.06 -7.64 24.33
N ARG A 391 3.01 -7.02 23.80
CA ARG A 391 2.44 -7.44 22.51
C ARG A 391 3.45 -7.28 21.39
N LEU A 392 4.16 -6.14 21.32
CA LEU A 392 5.18 -5.88 20.31
C LEU A 392 6.30 -6.93 20.39
N LYS A 393 6.79 -7.25 21.60
CA LYS A 393 7.77 -8.30 21.86
C LYS A 393 7.27 -9.67 21.39
N ASN A 394 6.06 -10.06 21.82
CA ASN A 394 5.51 -11.39 21.52
C ASN A 394 5.28 -11.59 20.02
N GLN A 395 4.74 -10.59 19.33
CA GLN A 395 4.57 -10.67 17.88
C GLN A 395 5.92 -10.73 17.15
N THR A 396 6.89 -9.91 17.55
CA THR A 396 8.23 -9.94 16.96
C THR A 396 8.92 -11.28 17.20
N ASN A 397 8.86 -11.82 18.41
CA ASN A 397 9.42 -13.15 18.73
C ASN A 397 8.75 -14.26 17.90
N LYS A 398 7.42 -14.23 17.81
CA LYS A 398 6.66 -15.23 17.04
C LYS A 398 7.10 -15.32 15.59
N TYR A 399 7.33 -14.16 14.95
CA TYR A 399 7.57 -14.10 13.51
C TYR A 399 9.03 -13.84 13.13
N GLN A 400 9.94 -13.56 14.06
CA GLN A 400 11.32 -13.17 13.77
C GLN A 400 12.06 -14.14 12.83
N HIS A 401 11.73 -15.43 12.85
CA HIS A 401 12.37 -16.42 11.99
C HIS A 401 12.02 -16.17 10.52
N ASN A 402 10.76 -15.94 10.23
CA ASN A 402 10.25 -15.70 8.87
C ASN A 402 10.33 -14.22 8.45
N LEU A 403 10.80 -13.31 9.32
CA LEU A 403 11.13 -11.92 8.95
C LEU A 403 12.58 -11.78 8.46
N LYS A 404 13.42 -12.79 8.66
CA LYS A 404 14.77 -12.83 8.07
C LYS A 404 14.65 -12.92 6.55
N ILE A 405 15.62 -12.34 5.87
CA ILE A 405 15.68 -12.39 4.42
C ILE A 405 16.62 -13.54 4.04
N PRO A 406 16.13 -14.57 3.36
CA PRO A 406 17.01 -15.61 2.85
C PRO A 406 17.91 -15.04 1.77
N LEU A 407 19.21 -15.13 1.96
CA LEU A 407 20.19 -14.80 0.94
C LEU A 407 20.49 -16.08 0.16
N ILE A 408 20.19 -16.06 -1.12
CA ILE A 408 20.32 -17.22 -2.00
C ILE A 408 21.49 -16.97 -2.93
N VAL A 409 22.51 -17.79 -2.84
CA VAL A 409 23.68 -17.72 -3.73
C VAL A 409 23.55 -18.80 -4.77
N LEU A 410 23.48 -18.41 -6.03
CA LEU A 410 23.34 -19.30 -7.17
C LEU A 410 24.52 -19.13 -8.14
N PRO A 411 25.08 -20.22 -8.65
CA PRO A 411 26.03 -20.18 -9.76
C PRO A 411 25.25 -19.96 -11.06
N VAL A 412 25.22 -18.73 -11.54
CA VAL A 412 24.61 -18.37 -12.84
C VAL A 412 25.75 -18.02 -13.81
N ALA A 413 25.82 -18.74 -14.91
CA ALA A 413 26.85 -18.54 -15.94
C ALA A 413 28.32 -18.51 -15.40
N GLY A 414 28.61 -19.34 -14.39
CA GLY A 414 29.95 -19.42 -13.78
C GLY A 414 30.26 -18.33 -12.76
N VAL A 415 29.35 -17.44 -12.48
CA VAL A 415 29.48 -16.37 -11.47
C VAL A 415 28.49 -16.58 -10.34
N ASN A 416 28.92 -16.48 -9.09
CA ASN A 416 28.02 -16.52 -7.95
C ASN A 416 27.18 -15.24 -7.89
N LYS A 417 25.86 -15.37 -8.13
CA LYS A 417 24.89 -14.28 -8.02
C LYS A 417 24.13 -14.43 -6.72
N THR A 418 24.13 -13.41 -5.87
CA THR A 418 23.28 -13.35 -4.69
C THR A 418 21.90 -12.80 -5.04
N ILE A 419 20.86 -13.58 -4.80
CA ILE A 419 19.46 -13.16 -4.95
C ILE A 419 18.94 -12.74 -3.59
N ILE A 420 18.41 -11.54 -3.51
CA ILE A 420 17.73 -10.98 -2.34
C ILE A 420 16.24 -10.89 -2.68
N PRO A 421 15.40 -11.78 -2.15
CA PRO A 421 13.99 -11.79 -2.47
C PRO A 421 13.27 -10.53 -1.97
N SER A 422 12.21 -10.15 -2.65
CA SER A 422 11.34 -9.05 -2.22
C SER A 422 10.79 -9.31 -0.82
N ARG A 423 10.78 -8.26 0.00
CA ARG A 423 10.33 -8.33 1.41
C ARG A 423 8.83 -8.20 1.58
N THR A 424 8.13 -7.83 0.54
CA THR A 424 6.70 -7.49 0.58
C THR A 424 5.98 -8.09 -0.62
N ASN A 425 4.70 -8.36 -0.47
CA ASN A 425 3.81 -8.75 -1.56
C ASN A 425 3.37 -7.56 -2.44
N ASN A 426 4.17 -6.48 -2.48
CA ASN A 426 3.84 -5.30 -3.28
C ASN A 426 3.67 -5.61 -4.78
N CYS A 427 4.38 -6.59 -5.32
CA CYS A 427 4.21 -7.04 -6.70
C CYS A 427 2.76 -7.51 -6.93
N LEU A 428 2.24 -8.37 -6.06
CA LEU A 428 0.85 -8.84 -6.12
C LEU A 428 -0.16 -7.73 -5.81
N GLU A 429 0.09 -6.88 -4.81
CA GLU A 429 -0.78 -5.74 -4.52
C GLU A 429 -0.87 -4.75 -5.70
N CYS A 430 0.24 -4.50 -6.39
CA CYS A 430 0.27 -3.70 -7.60
C CYS A 430 -0.51 -4.38 -8.74
N PHE A 431 -0.31 -5.67 -8.93
CA PHE A 431 -1.02 -6.48 -9.90
C PHE A 431 -2.54 -6.44 -9.65
N PHE A 432 -3.01 -6.74 -8.43
CA PHE A 432 -4.42 -6.65 -8.07
C PHE A 432 -5.00 -5.25 -8.33
N ARG A 433 -4.26 -4.20 -7.99
CA ARG A 433 -4.69 -2.82 -8.22
C ARG A 433 -4.86 -2.49 -9.70
N LEU A 434 -3.93 -2.95 -10.54
CA LEU A 434 -3.99 -2.74 -11.99
C LEU A 434 -5.20 -3.47 -12.59
N ILE A 435 -5.40 -4.74 -12.25
CA ILE A 435 -6.55 -5.52 -12.74
C ILE A 435 -7.86 -4.91 -12.25
N MET A 436 -7.96 -4.56 -10.97
CA MET A 436 -9.19 -3.94 -10.44
C MET A 436 -9.47 -2.57 -11.10
N ALA A 437 -8.45 -1.80 -11.44
CA ALA A 437 -8.61 -0.57 -12.18
C ALA A 437 -9.10 -0.84 -13.61
N SER A 438 -8.55 -1.85 -14.29
CA SER A 438 -8.98 -2.29 -15.62
C SER A 438 -10.45 -2.76 -15.61
N ILE A 439 -10.82 -3.64 -14.68
CA ILE A 439 -12.20 -4.12 -14.55
C ILE A 439 -13.16 -2.95 -14.30
N ARG A 440 -12.82 -2.01 -13.42
CA ARG A 440 -13.66 -0.82 -13.16
C ARG A 440 -13.85 0.03 -14.40
N ARG A 441 -12.78 0.29 -15.15
CA ARG A 441 -12.85 1.06 -16.40
C ARG A 441 -13.72 0.36 -17.43
N ASN A 442 -13.55 -0.96 -17.57
CA ASN A 442 -14.26 -1.75 -18.58
C ASN A 442 -15.73 -2.01 -18.25
N THR A 443 -16.09 -2.16 -16.98
CA THR A 443 -17.43 -2.61 -16.58
C THR A 443 -18.21 -1.60 -15.75
N GLY A 444 -17.56 -0.53 -15.27
CA GLY A 444 -18.13 0.36 -14.27
C GLY A 444 -18.36 -0.28 -12.90
N ARG A 445 -18.01 -1.55 -12.74
CA ARG A 445 -18.22 -2.34 -11.52
C ARG A 445 -16.94 -2.43 -10.72
N SER A 446 -17.07 -2.51 -9.41
CA SER A 446 -15.94 -2.79 -8.51
C SER A 446 -15.84 -4.28 -8.16
N ALA A 447 -16.64 -5.12 -8.81
CA ALA A 447 -16.76 -6.53 -8.54
C ALA A 447 -15.68 -7.34 -9.25
N LEU A 448 -15.09 -8.30 -8.54
CA LEU A 448 -14.31 -9.37 -9.14
C LEU A 448 -15.26 -10.23 -9.99
N THR A 449 -14.92 -10.41 -11.25
CA THR A 449 -15.69 -11.22 -12.18
C THR A 449 -14.97 -12.53 -12.45
N LYS A 450 -15.68 -13.53 -12.97
CA LYS A 450 -15.08 -14.80 -13.45
C LYS A 450 -14.00 -14.57 -14.54
N GLU A 451 -13.96 -13.36 -15.09
CA GLU A 451 -12.97 -12.93 -16.09
C GLU A 451 -11.60 -12.57 -15.46
N PHE A 452 -11.54 -12.36 -14.16
CA PHE A 452 -10.32 -11.92 -13.46
C PHE A 452 -9.13 -12.86 -13.71
N PRO A 453 -9.22 -14.19 -13.56
CA PRO A 453 -8.08 -15.07 -13.79
C PRO A 453 -7.53 -14.98 -15.21
N SER A 454 -8.43 -14.78 -16.20
CA SER A 454 -8.04 -14.67 -17.61
C SER A 454 -7.47 -13.29 -17.95
N VAL A 455 -7.90 -12.23 -17.27
CA VAL A 455 -7.29 -10.89 -17.39
C VAL A 455 -5.88 -10.89 -16.79
N GLY A 456 -5.64 -11.66 -15.74
CA GLY A 456 -4.32 -11.88 -15.17
C GLY A 456 -3.29 -12.42 -16.17
N ALA A 457 -3.72 -13.26 -17.10
CA ALA A 457 -2.89 -13.81 -18.17
C ALA A 457 -2.51 -12.79 -19.27
N LEU A 458 -3.10 -11.59 -19.27
CA LEU A 458 -2.81 -10.52 -20.25
C LEU A 458 -1.73 -9.55 -19.81
N LEU A 459 -1.41 -9.52 -18.52
CA LEU A 459 -0.43 -8.59 -17.98
C LEU A 459 0.93 -9.30 -17.93
N PRO A 460 1.96 -8.66 -18.52
CA PRO A 460 3.31 -9.20 -18.49
C PRO A 460 3.87 -9.26 -17.09
#